data_85fd68ea328d0b2e1feef14bd1af041f
#
_entry.id   85fd68ea328d0b2e1feef14bd1af041f
#
_cell.length_a   1.000
_cell.length_b   1.000
_cell.length_c   1.000
_cell.angle_alpha   90.00
_cell.angle_beta   90.00
_cell.angle_gamma   90.00
#
_symmetry.space_group_name_H-M   'P 1'
#
loop_
_entity.id
_entity.type
_entity.pdbx_description
1 polymer ?
#
loop_
_entity_poly.entity_id
_entity_poly.type
_entity_poly.pdbx_seq_one_letter_code
_entity_poly.pdbx_strand_id
1 'polypeptide(L)'
;LTEQQPIQPKKDAEKKTMQVNSSIIESVDVAILTMNSERMLRECVNSVYQNIPVKNLIVVDGFSTDATVDIMKEFQEKYGNVTFIQEKGTRGAARQTAIQMVKSDWFIFVDSDVILSKNWFTQAQKLVRDDVGAVWGIEIWSVLRGWKVLGLFERVTLKIFEKRGGTHDTLIRRTTVEDIKIPFALHTYEDGYIKDWIEKKGYKVLGVYEPYCVHFRPEEVWTVQKHVEFMVSDLKYAVHRPILLLSYAFYSAIVGYQILASKPKGPNGGSKKK
;
A
#
# COMPACT_ATOMS: atom_id res chain seq x y z
N LEU A 1 12.65 -6.32 73.80
CA LEU A 1 13.70 -6.64 72.83
C LEU A 1 13.10 -7.61 71.77
N THR A 2 12.55 -7.11 70.73
CA THR A 2 11.95 -7.88 69.61
C THR A 2 12.86 -7.74 68.40
N GLU A 3 13.51 -8.84 68.07
CA GLU A 3 14.36 -8.93 66.86
C GLU A 3 13.51 -8.80 65.58
N GLN A 4 13.82 -7.81 64.75
CA GLN A 4 13.30 -7.68 63.42
C GLN A 4 14.15 -8.50 62.44
N GLN A 5 13.55 -9.51 61.80
CA GLN A 5 14.17 -10.24 60.70
C GLN A 5 14.23 -9.38 59.42
N PRO A 6 15.31 -9.48 58.62
CA PRO A 6 15.47 -8.71 57.41
C PRO A 6 14.60 -9.29 56.27
N ILE A 7 13.89 -8.40 55.59
CA ILE A 7 13.10 -8.69 54.41
C ILE A 7 14.04 -8.99 53.22
N GLN A 8 14.02 -10.22 52.72
CA GLN A 8 14.71 -10.60 51.50
C GLN A 8 13.99 -9.98 50.28
N PRO A 9 14.75 -9.43 49.27
CA PRO A 9 14.16 -8.96 48.05
C PRO A 9 13.72 -10.13 47.15
N LYS A 10 12.46 -10.17 46.75
CA LYS A 10 11.96 -11.06 45.71
C LYS A 10 12.67 -10.76 44.40
N LYS A 11 13.68 -11.55 44.04
CA LYS A 11 14.12 -11.78 42.69
C LYS A 11 13.15 -12.80 42.11
N ASP A 12 12.63 -12.49 40.96
CA ASP A 12 12.27 -13.36 39.83
C ASP A 12 11.04 -12.79 39.11
N ALA A 13 11.28 -11.67 38.40
CA ALA A 13 10.48 -11.38 37.24
C ALA A 13 11.11 -12.14 36.05
N GLU A 14 10.65 -13.36 35.84
CA GLU A 14 10.97 -14.12 34.64
C GLU A 14 10.65 -13.27 33.39
N LYS A 15 11.68 -12.84 32.70
CA LYS A 15 11.59 -12.38 31.34
C LYS A 15 11.12 -13.57 30.51
N LYS A 16 9.81 -13.68 30.31
CA LYS A 16 9.22 -14.54 29.32
C LYS A 16 9.71 -14.06 27.95
N THR A 17 10.78 -14.66 27.49
CA THR A 17 11.26 -14.51 26.10
C THR A 17 10.13 -15.06 25.24
N MET A 18 9.33 -14.16 24.66
CA MET A 18 8.35 -14.51 23.64
C MET A 18 9.14 -15.11 22.47
N GLN A 19 9.13 -16.43 22.36
CA GLN A 19 9.54 -17.10 21.13
C GLN A 19 8.58 -16.62 20.04
N VAL A 20 9.11 -15.81 19.13
CA VAL A 20 8.41 -15.38 17.94
C VAL A 20 8.33 -16.59 17.01
N ASN A 21 7.28 -17.39 17.16
CA ASN A 21 6.90 -18.38 16.16
C ASN A 21 6.29 -17.62 14.96
N SER A 22 7.14 -16.96 14.17
CA SER A 22 6.72 -16.50 12.86
C SER A 22 6.65 -17.73 11.95
N SER A 23 5.46 -18.31 11.80
CA SER A 23 5.22 -19.28 10.75
C SER A 23 5.64 -18.67 9.42
N ILE A 24 6.57 -19.35 8.72
CA ILE A 24 7.00 -18.92 7.38
C ILE A 24 5.77 -18.97 6.48
N ILE A 25 5.44 -17.86 5.85
CA ILE A 25 4.37 -17.78 4.86
C ILE A 25 4.96 -18.29 3.54
N GLU A 26 4.53 -19.45 3.08
CA GLU A 26 5.07 -20.09 1.86
C GLU A 26 4.53 -19.45 0.59
N SER A 27 3.25 -19.10 0.57
CA SER A 27 2.59 -18.46 -0.57
C SER A 27 1.37 -17.65 -0.13
N VAL A 28 0.99 -16.67 -0.96
CA VAL A 28 -0.11 -15.73 -0.67
C VAL A 28 -1.00 -15.52 -1.88
N ASP A 29 -2.25 -15.20 -1.65
CA ASP A 29 -3.09 -14.61 -2.68
C ASP A 29 -2.68 -13.15 -2.90
N VAL A 30 -2.71 -12.71 -4.16
CA VAL A 30 -2.47 -11.32 -4.53
C VAL A 30 -3.71 -10.78 -5.20
N ALA A 31 -4.16 -9.59 -4.81
CA ALA A 31 -5.32 -8.93 -5.38
C ALA A 31 -4.91 -7.63 -6.08
N ILE A 32 -5.28 -7.49 -7.35
CA ILE A 32 -5.03 -6.30 -8.18
C ILE A 32 -6.38 -5.77 -8.68
N LEU A 33 -6.62 -4.48 -8.48
CA LEU A 33 -7.74 -3.79 -9.09
C LEU A 33 -7.27 -3.14 -10.39
N THR A 34 -8.05 -3.32 -11.46
CA THR A 34 -7.74 -2.73 -12.77
C THR A 34 -8.91 -1.91 -13.29
N MET A 35 -8.58 -0.82 -13.98
CA MET A 35 -9.50 -0.05 -14.81
C MET A 35 -8.68 0.77 -15.82
N ASN A 36 -8.70 0.38 -17.09
CA ASN A 36 -7.91 0.98 -18.16
C ASN A 36 -6.42 1.08 -17.76
N SER A 37 -5.85 -0.07 -17.43
CA SER A 37 -4.51 -0.19 -16.81
C SER A 37 -3.44 -0.67 -17.78
N GLU A 38 -3.71 -0.77 -19.10
CA GLU A 38 -2.81 -1.37 -20.09
C GLU A 38 -1.38 -0.83 -20.03
N ARG A 39 -1.23 0.44 -19.67
CA ARG A 39 0.06 1.15 -19.69
C ARG A 39 1.15 0.51 -18.83
N MET A 40 0.80 0.02 -17.64
CA MET A 40 1.76 -0.50 -16.65
C MET A 40 1.43 -1.89 -16.13
N LEU A 41 0.27 -2.44 -16.51
CA LEU A 41 -0.22 -3.69 -15.95
C LEU A 41 0.74 -4.87 -16.18
N ARG A 42 1.35 -4.92 -17.37
CA ARG A 42 2.28 -6.00 -17.73
C ARG A 42 3.52 -6.00 -16.85
N GLU A 43 4.12 -4.83 -16.65
CA GLU A 43 5.28 -4.63 -15.78
C GLU A 43 4.92 -4.87 -14.31
N CYS A 44 3.75 -4.39 -13.88
CA CYS A 44 3.23 -4.61 -12.55
C CYS A 44 3.10 -6.12 -12.25
N VAL A 45 2.36 -6.87 -13.06
CA VAL A 45 2.13 -8.31 -12.86
C VAL A 45 3.44 -9.09 -12.93
N ASN A 46 4.34 -8.76 -13.84
CA ASN A 46 5.67 -9.37 -13.88
C ASN A 46 6.44 -9.10 -12.57
N SER A 47 6.38 -7.89 -12.03
CA SER A 47 7.05 -7.56 -10.76
C SER A 47 6.45 -8.31 -9.58
N VAL A 48 5.14 -8.57 -9.59
CA VAL A 48 4.44 -9.39 -8.60
C VAL A 48 4.98 -10.82 -8.60
N TYR A 49 4.97 -11.50 -9.74
CA TYR A 49 5.47 -12.88 -9.83
C TYR A 49 6.98 -13.01 -9.56
N GLN A 50 7.76 -11.97 -9.79
CA GLN A 50 9.18 -11.95 -9.48
C GLN A 50 9.50 -11.77 -7.99
N ASN A 51 8.61 -11.13 -7.22
CA ASN A 51 8.90 -10.70 -5.85
C ASN A 51 7.97 -11.31 -4.80
N ILE A 52 6.92 -12.02 -5.21
CA ILE A 52 5.91 -12.61 -4.32
C ILE A 52 5.70 -14.07 -4.71
N PRO A 53 5.66 -15.02 -3.74
CA PRO A 53 5.25 -16.39 -3.99
C PRO A 53 3.72 -16.45 -4.16
N VAL A 54 3.24 -16.18 -5.38
CA VAL A 54 1.81 -16.05 -5.70
C VAL A 54 1.12 -17.41 -5.69
N LYS A 55 0.18 -17.61 -4.77
CA LYS A 55 -0.71 -18.77 -4.75
C LYS A 55 -1.82 -18.63 -5.79
N ASN A 56 -2.52 -17.48 -5.75
CA ASN A 56 -3.53 -17.10 -6.73
C ASN A 56 -3.47 -15.58 -6.95
N LEU A 57 -3.51 -15.14 -8.19
CA LEU A 57 -3.65 -13.74 -8.57
C LEU A 57 -5.13 -13.45 -8.84
N ILE A 58 -5.74 -12.66 -7.98
CA ILE A 58 -7.14 -12.21 -8.10
C ILE A 58 -7.15 -10.84 -8.76
N VAL A 59 -7.74 -10.72 -9.93
CA VAL A 59 -7.88 -9.45 -10.64
C VAL A 59 -9.34 -9.06 -10.70
N VAL A 60 -9.64 -7.88 -10.14
CA VAL A 60 -10.98 -7.28 -10.17
C VAL A 60 -10.95 -6.08 -11.11
N ASP A 61 -11.54 -6.26 -12.28
CA ASP A 61 -11.55 -5.26 -13.35
C ASP A 61 -12.82 -4.43 -13.38
N GLY A 62 -12.66 -3.11 -13.46
CA GLY A 62 -13.74 -2.13 -13.53
C GLY A 62 -14.37 -1.97 -14.93
N PHE A 63 -14.47 -3.03 -15.72
CA PHE A 63 -14.92 -3.00 -17.12
C PHE A 63 -14.00 -2.17 -18.01
N SER A 64 -12.72 -2.48 -18.01
CA SER A 64 -11.72 -1.85 -18.88
C SER A 64 -12.09 -1.97 -20.36
N THR A 65 -11.80 -0.90 -21.11
CA THR A 65 -12.07 -0.79 -22.57
C THR A 65 -10.81 -0.73 -23.41
N ASP A 66 -9.65 -0.73 -22.76
CA ASP A 66 -8.31 -0.81 -23.35
C ASP A 66 -7.80 -2.27 -23.39
N ALA A 67 -6.53 -2.50 -23.63
CA ALA A 67 -5.93 -3.83 -23.68
C ALA A 67 -5.78 -4.54 -22.31
N THR A 68 -6.28 -3.97 -21.21
CA THR A 68 -6.17 -4.53 -19.85
C THR A 68 -6.65 -5.98 -19.80
N VAL A 69 -7.83 -6.27 -20.36
CA VAL A 69 -8.44 -7.61 -20.33
C VAL A 69 -7.59 -8.63 -21.10
N ASP A 70 -7.07 -8.23 -22.25
CA ASP A 70 -6.27 -9.13 -23.12
C ASP A 70 -4.91 -9.41 -22.47
N ILE A 71 -4.28 -8.41 -21.84
CA ILE A 71 -3.08 -8.61 -21.02
C ILE A 71 -3.34 -9.64 -19.91
N MET A 72 -4.47 -9.56 -19.22
CA MET A 72 -4.77 -10.51 -18.14
C MET A 72 -5.06 -11.92 -18.65
N LYS A 73 -5.66 -12.11 -19.82
CA LYS A 73 -5.82 -13.42 -20.46
C LYS A 73 -4.46 -14.07 -20.75
N GLU A 74 -3.50 -13.30 -21.30
CA GLU A 74 -2.13 -13.79 -21.53
C GLU A 74 -1.48 -14.29 -20.23
N PHE A 75 -1.64 -13.56 -19.13
CA PHE A 75 -1.11 -13.98 -17.83
C PHE A 75 -1.85 -15.21 -17.27
N GLN A 76 -3.16 -15.30 -17.49
CA GLN A 76 -3.94 -16.49 -17.11
C GLN A 76 -3.48 -17.74 -17.85
N GLU A 77 -3.23 -17.64 -19.14
CA GLU A 77 -2.67 -18.73 -19.95
C GLU A 77 -1.26 -19.09 -19.49
N LYS A 78 -0.42 -18.09 -19.20
CA LYS A 78 0.98 -18.28 -18.82
C LYS A 78 1.17 -18.96 -17.45
N TYR A 79 0.39 -18.55 -16.45
CA TYR A 79 0.61 -18.97 -15.06
C TYR A 79 -0.44 -19.95 -14.53
N GLY A 80 -1.65 -19.98 -15.09
CA GLY A 80 -2.73 -20.90 -14.71
C GLY A 80 -3.38 -20.61 -13.35
N ASN A 81 -2.81 -19.70 -12.54
CA ASN A 81 -3.30 -19.34 -11.21
C ASN A 81 -3.87 -17.91 -11.13
N VAL A 82 -4.46 -17.42 -12.23
CA VAL A 82 -5.09 -16.10 -12.31
C VAL A 82 -6.61 -16.26 -12.30
N THR A 83 -7.27 -15.61 -11.35
CA THR A 83 -8.73 -15.48 -11.31
C THR A 83 -9.09 -14.07 -11.73
N PHE A 84 -9.77 -13.92 -12.87
CA PHE A 84 -10.18 -12.63 -13.42
C PHE A 84 -11.68 -12.49 -13.31
N ILE A 85 -12.15 -11.38 -12.74
CA ILE A 85 -13.57 -11.02 -12.63
C ILE A 85 -13.77 -9.55 -12.98
N GLN A 86 -14.98 -9.22 -13.42
CA GLN A 86 -15.38 -7.84 -13.64
C GLN A 86 -16.41 -7.41 -12.60
N GLU A 87 -16.16 -6.26 -11.97
CA GLU A 87 -16.98 -5.68 -10.92
C GLU A 87 -17.36 -4.25 -11.30
N LYS A 88 -18.67 -4.00 -11.38
CA LYS A 88 -19.19 -2.68 -11.70
C LYS A 88 -19.42 -1.88 -10.42
N GLY A 89 -18.57 -0.90 -10.17
CA GLY A 89 -18.73 -0.12 -8.94
C GLY A 89 -17.53 0.78 -8.63
N THR A 90 -17.38 1.06 -7.35
CA THR A 90 -16.29 1.89 -6.83
C THR A 90 -15.06 1.05 -6.50
N ARG A 91 -13.93 1.69 -6.20
CA ARG A 91 -12.76 1.01 -5.65
C ARG A 91 -13.10 0.25 -4.37
N GLY A 92 -13.95 0.82 -3.49
CA GLY A 92 -14.40 0.15 -2.27
C GLY A 92 -15.13 -1.14 -2.55
N ALA A 93 -16.02 -1.18 -3.56
CA ALA A 93 -16.71 -2.39 -4.00
C ALA A 93 -15.71 -3.43 -4.52
N ALA A 94 -14.79 -3.02 -5.40
CA ALA A 94 -13.77 -3.92 -5.94
C ALA A 94 -12.83 -4.49 -4.86
N ARG A 95 -12.42 -3.67 -3.85
CA ARG A 95 -11.65 -4.16 -2.68
C ARG A 95 -12.47 -5.16 -1.86
N GLN A 96 -13.77 -4.88 -1.64
CA GLN A 96 -14.66 -5.80 -0.93
C GLN A 96 -14.74 -7.15 -1.63
N THR A 97 -14.97 -7.15 -2.94
CA THR A 97 -15.03 -8.35 -3.76
C THR A 97 -13.70 -9.13 -3.71
N ALA A 98 -12.57 -8.44 -3.84
CA ALA A 98 -11.26 -9.07 -3.74
C ALA A 98 -11.04 -9.75 -2.37
N ILE A 99 -11.38 -9.07 -1.26
CA ILE A 99 -11.27 -9.64 0.10
C ILE A 99 -12.11 -10.92 0.25
N GLN A 100 -13.31 -10.94 -0.31
CA GLN A 100 -14.19 -12.12 -0.25
C GLN A 100 -13.66 -13.32 -1.01
N MET A 101 -12.81 -13.09 -2.01
CA MET A 101 -12.21 -14.16 -2.83
C MET A 101 -10.91 -14.72 -2.25
N VAL A 102 -10.25 -13.98 -1.36
CA VAL A 102 -8.99 -14.39 -0.72
C VAL A 102 -9.21 -15.61 0.18
N LYS A 103 -8.30 -16.59 0.06
CA LYS A 103 -8.32 -17.82 0.86
C LYS A 103 -7.08 -18.01 1.72
N SER A 104 -5.97 -17.39 1.35
CA SER A 104 -4.71 -17.46 2.11
C SER A 104 -4.83 -16.70 3.44
N ASP A 105 -4.12 -17.12 4.48
CA ASP A 105 -4.12 -16.45 5.80
C ASP A 105 -3.55 -15.04 5.74
N TRP A 106 -2.63 -14.82 4.82
CA TRP A 106 -2.11 -13.51 4.45
C TRP A 106 -2.29 -13.31 2.94
N PHE A 107 -2.62 -12.11 2.54
CA PHE A 107 -2.75 -11.74 1.13
C PHE A 107 -2.20 -10.34 0.89
N ILE A 108 -1.97 -10.00 -0.38
CA ILE A 108 -1.38 -8.72 -0.74
C ILE A 108 -2.31 -7.97 -1.69
N PHE A 109 -2.60 -6.71 -1.38
CA PHE A 109 -3.08 -5.78 -2.39
C PHE A 109 -1.90 -5.16 -3.13
N VAL A 110 -2.02 -5.06 -4.46
CA VAL A 110 -1.07 -4.35 -5.33
C VAL A 110 -1.87 -3.49 -6.30
N ASP A 111 -1.50 -2.22 -6.46
CA ASP A 111 -2.13 -1.37 -7.48
C ASP A 111 -1.54 -1.70 -8.86
N SER A 112 -2.35 -1.54 -9.92
CA SER A 112 -2.01 -1.97 -11.30
C SER A 112 -0.92 -1.15 -11.98
N ASP A 113 -0.47 -0.06 -11.37
CA ASP A 113 0.53 0.88 -11.90
C ASP A 113 1.76 1.01 -10.99
N VAL A 114 2.05 -0.01 -10.18
CA VAL A 114 3.24 -0.06 -9.34
C VAL A 114 4.21 -1.16 -9.76
N ILE A 115 5.49 -0.96 -9.48
CA ILE A 115 6.53 -1.98 -9.58
C ILE A 115 7.12 -2.20 -8.19
N LEU A 116 7.06 -3.42 -7.70
CA LEU A 116 7.55 -3.82 -6.39
C LEU A 116 9.07 -3.78 -6.32
N SER A 117 9.63 -3.39 -5.18
CA SER A 117 11.06 -3.49 -4.92
C SER A 117 11.51 -4.95 -4.89
N LYS A 118 12.80 -5.16 -5.18
CA LYS A 118 13.41 -6.51 -5.12
C LYS A 118 13.23 -7.11 -3.72
N ASN A 119 12.86 -8.39 -3.67
CA ASN A 119 12.61 -9.13 -2.42
C ASN A 119 11.49 -8.53 -1.54
N TRP A 120 10.51 -7.87 -2.14
CA TRP A 120 9.44 -7.20 -1.43
C TRP A 120 8.80 -8.10 -0.37
N PHE A 121 8.38 -9.31 -0.76
CA PHE A 121 7.71 -10.25 0.14
C PHE A 121 8.60 -10.70 1.28
N THR A 122 9.86 -11.04 0.99
CA THR A 122 10.82 -11.47 2.01
C THR A 122 11.07 -10.38 3.06
N GLN A 123 11.04 -9.11 2.68
CA GLN A 123 11.18 -8.01 3.62
C GLN A 123 9.91 -7.79 4.44
N ALA A 124 8.73 -7.81 3.79
CA ALA A 124 7.45 -7.66 4.47
C ALA A 124 7.20 -8.78 5.48
N GLN A 125 7.52 -10.03 5.13
CA GLN A 125 7.32 -11.20 5.98
C GLN A 125 8.11 -11.12 7.29
N LYS A 126 9.29 -10.49 7.33
CA LYS A 126 10.07 -10.30 8.57
C LYS A 126 9.35 -9.46 9.62
N LEU A 127 8.35 -8.70 9.21
CA LEU A 127 7.57 -7.79 10.06
C LEU A 127 6.27 -8.44 10.55
N VAL A 128 5.95 -9.64 10.06
CA VAL A 128 4.78 -10.40 10.47
C VAL A 128 4.96 -10.90 11.91
N ARG A 129 4.01 -10.52 12.79
CA ARG A 129 3.92 -10.94 14.20
C ARG A 129 2.46 -11.11 14.58
N ASP A 130 2.20 -11.70 15.75
CA ASP A 130 0.83 -11.95 16.21
C ASP A 130 0.01 -10.66 16.39
N ASP A 131 0.65 -9.56 16.76
CA ASP A 131 0.04 -8.25 16.96
C ASP A 131 -0.07 -7.41 15.67
N VAL A 132 0.41 -7.92 14.52
CA VAL A 132 0.41 -7.21 13.23
C VAL A 132 -0.73 -7.69 12.35
N GLY A 133 -1.56 -6.76 11.89
CA GLY A 133 -2.66 -7.00 10.96
C GLY A 133 -2.33 -6.64 9.51
N ALA A 134 -1.44 -5.67 9.29
CA ALA A 134 -0.98 -5.31 7.96
C ALA A 134 0.42 -4.70 7.96
N VAL A 135 1.12 -4.88 6.84
CA VAL A 135 2.42 -4.26 6.53
C VAL A 135 2.32 -3.65 5.14
N TRP A 136 2.61 -2.38 5.00
CA TRP A 136 2.67 -1.71 3.69
C TRP A 136 4.02 -1.01 3.51
N GLY A 137 4.53 -1.05 2.29
CA GLY A 137 5.72 -0.32 1.88
C GLY A 137 5.38 1.13 1.54
N ILE A 138 6.37 2.01 1.54
CA ILE A 138 6.16 3.36 1.00
C ILE A 138 6.09 3.33 -0.52
N GLU A 139 5.28 4.21 -1.09
CA GLU A 139 5.33 4.47 -2.52
C GLU A 139 6.44 5.49 -2.84
N ILE A 140 7.24 5.19 -3.84
CA ILE A 140 8.19 6.13 -4.45
C ILE A 140 7.66 6.48 -5.82
N TRP A 141 7.30 7.75 -6.04
CA TRP A 141 6.82 8.16 -7.36
C TRP A 141 7.94 8.06 -8.39
N SER A 142 7.61 7.50 -9.55
CA SER A 142 8.58 7.26 -10.62
C SER A 142 9.34 8.52 -11.04
N VAL A 143 8.65 9.67 -11.01
CA VAL A 143 9.25 10.99 -11.32
C VAL A 143 10.27 11.46 -10.29
N LEU A 144 10.26 10.89 -9.07
CA LEU A 144 11.12 11.27 -7.94
C LEU A 144 12.24 10.26 -7.68
N ARG A 145 12.30 9.14 -8.42
CA ARG A 145 13.22 8.02 -8.18
C ARG A 145 14.71 8.40 -8.08
N GLY A 146 15.11 9.51 -8.70
CA GLY A 146 16.49 10.01 -8.65
C GLY A 146 16.84 10.88 -7.44
N TRP A 147 15.88 11.21 -6.58
CA TRP A 147 16.06 12.19 -5.52
C TRP A 147 16.44 11.53 -4.19
N LYS A 148 17.74 11.40 -3.92
CA LYS A 148 18.25 10.89 -2.63
C LYS A 148 17.69 11.64 -1.41
N VAL A 149 17.49 12.95 -1.54
CA VAL A 149 16.96 13.82 -0.49
C VAL A 149 15.52 13.43 -0.14
N LEU A 150 14.70 13.04 -1.14
CA LEU A 150 13.33 12.64 -0.89
C LEU A 150 13.24 11.30 -0.14
N GLY A 151 14.12 10.35 -0.44
CA GLY A 151 14.20 9.09 0.30
C GLY A 151 14.54 9.31 1.77
N LEU A 152 15.43 10.26 2.09
CA LEU A 152 15.71 10.65 3.47
C LEU A 152 14.48 11.32 4.12
N PHE A 153 13.82 12.23 3.41
CA PHE A 153 12.59 12.89 3.86
C PHE A 153 11.48 11.89 4.16
N GLU A 154 11.24 10.93 3.27
CA GLU A 154 10.25 9.87 3.49
C GLU A 154 10.58 9.00 4.71
N ARG A 155 11.84 8.65 4.93
CA ARG A 155 12.27 7.92 6.14
C ARG A 155 12.00 8.70 7.42
N VAL A 156 12.25 9.99 7.41
CA VAL A 156 12.03 10.87 8.57
C VAL A 156 10.53 11.04 8.81
N THR A 157 9.75 11.29 7.77
CA THR A 157 8.31 11.50 7.88
C THR A 157 7.55 10.25 8.33
N LEU A 158 7.99 9.05 7.92
CA LEU A 158 7.41 7.79 8.42
C LEU A 158 7.56 7.61 9.93
N LYS A 159 8.61 8.17 10.52
CA LYS A 159 8.86 8.07 11.97
C LYS A 159 8.11 9.13 12.78
N ILE A 160 7.82 10.27 12.17
CA ILE A 160 7.29 11.45 12.89
C ILE A 160 5.79 11.61 12.65
N PHE A 161 5.31 11.29 11.45
CA PHE A 161 3.92 11.55 11.07
C PHE A 161 3.14 10.25 10.90
N GLU A 162 1.93 10.26 11.43
CA GLU A 162 0.93 9.24 11.09
C GLU A 162 0.63 9.33 9.58
N LYS A 163 0.63 8.18 8.89
CA LYS A 163 0.24 8.09 7.48
C LYS A 163 -1.07 7.32 7.35
N ARG A 164 -1.87 7.71 6.38
CA ARG A 164 -3.13 7.03 6.06
C ARG A 164 -2.91 5.55 5.71
N GLY A 165 -1.73 5.21 5.23
CA GLY A 165 -1.44 3.93 4.62
C GLY A 165 -1.82 3.94 3.13
N GLY A 166 -1.68 2.81 2.49
CA GLY A 166 -2.07 2.62 1.10
C GLY A 166 -2.28 1.14 0.82
N THR A 167 -3.00 0.85 -0.24
CA THR A 167 -3.20 -0.51 -0.73
C THR A 167 -2.38 -0.81 -1.98
N HIS A 168 -1.44 0.09 -2.29
CA HIS A 168 -0.56 -0.02 -3.46
C HIS A 168 0.42 -1.20 -3.36
N ASP A 169 0.82 -1.62 -2.14
CA ASP A 169 1.71 -2.77 -1.89
C ASP A 169 1.56 -3.24 -0.43
N THR A 170 0.39 -3.74 -0.05
CA THR A 170 0.06 -4.02 1.36
C THR A 170 -0.20 -5.49 1.61
N LEU A 171 0.62 -6.11 2.49
CA LEU A 171 0.40 -7.45 3.03
C LEU A 171 -0.59 -7.36 4.20
N ILE A 172 -1.69 -8.10 4.14
CA ILE A 172 -2.80 -8.05 5.10
C ILE A 172 -3.08 -9.44 5.66
N ARG A 173 -3.29 -9.53 6.97
CA ARG A 173 -3.78 -10.74 7.63
C ARG A 173 -5.28 -10.89 7.35
N ARG A 174 -5.70 -11.96 6.65
CA ARG A 174 -7.08 -12.18 6.21
C ARG A 174 -8.09 -12.09 7.36
N THR A 175 -7.80 -12.70 8.51
CA THR A 175 -8.71 -12.71 9.67
C THR A 175 -9.01 -11.33 10.25
N THR A 176 -8.18 -10.32 9.95
CA THR A 176 -8.45 -8.95 10.39
C THR A 176 -9.48 -8.24 9.52
N VAL A 177 -9.73 -8.73 8.31
CA VAL A 177 -10.62 -8.08 7.32
C VAL A 177 -11.70 -8.99 6.76
N GLU A 178 -11.80 -10.25 7.15
CA GLU A 178 -12.78 -11.20 6.59
C GLU A 178 -14.24 -10.80 6.81
N ASP A 179 -14.52 -10.04 7.87
CA ASP A 179 -15.84 -9.51 8.23
C ASP A 179 -16.01 -8.02 7.92
N ILE A 180 -15.05 -7.41 7.22
CA ILE A 180 -15.12 -5.99 6.82
C ILE A 180 -16.30 -5.76 5.88
N LYS A 181 -16.93 -4.60 6.04
CA LYS A 181 -17.97 -4.11 5.13
C LYS A 181 -17.56 -2.74 4.62
N ILE A 182 -16.88 -2.73 3.49
CA ILE A 182 -16.46 -1.47 2.87
C ILE A 182 -17.67 -0.80 2.25
N PRO A 183 -17.99 0.47 2.59
CA PRO A 183 -19.13 1.17 2.00
C PRO A 183 -19.02 1.21 0.48
N PHE A 184 -20.10 0.77 -0.21
CA PHE A 184 -20.11 0.70 -1.68
C PHE A 184 -19.78 2.04 -2.36
N ALA A 185 -20.22 3.15 -1.77
CA ALA A 185 -19.98 4.50 -2.30
C ALA A 185 -18.54 5.01 -2.10
N LEU A 186 -17.67 4.23 -1.44
CA LEU A 186 -16.32 4.68 -1.12
C LEU A 186 -15.40 4.57 -2.34
N HIS A 187 -15.08 5.71 -2.95
CA HIS A 187 -14.22 5.80 -4.13
C HIS A 187 -12.76 6.16 -3.79
N THR A 188 -12.60 6.90 -2.73
CA THR A 188 -11.33 7.30 -2.14
C THR A 188 -11.41 6.97 -0.66
N TYR A 189 -10.29 6.66 0.00
CA TYR A 189 -10.20 6.22 1.41
C TYR A 189 -10.53 4.77 1.71
N GLU A 190 -10.77 3.95 0.74
CA GLU A 190 -10.94 2.51 0.96
C GLU A 190 -9.71 1.91 1.66
N ASP A 191 -8.51 2.44 1.35
CA ASP A 191 -7.25 2.10 2.01
C ASP A 191 -7.23 2.54 3.48
N GLY A 192 -7.55 3.80 3.76
CA GLY A 192 -7.67 4.31 5.12
C GLY A 192 -8.76 3.60 5.92
N TYR A 193 -9.90 3.28 5.28
CA TYR A 193 -10.98 2.53 5.91
C TYR A 193 -10.52 1.12 6.34
N ILE A 194 -9.78 0.42 5.47
CA ILE A 194 -9.21 -0.90 5.78
C ILE A 194 -8.22 -0.79 6.95
N LYS A 195 -7.33 0.21 6.92
CA LYS A 195 -6.38 0.46 8.02
C LYS A 195 -7.11 0.66 9.34
N ASP A 196 -8.10 1.58 9.38
CA ASP A 196 -8.86 1.89 10.59
C ASP A 196 -9.62 0.68 11.12
N TRP A 197 -10.14 -0.16 10.21
CA TRP A 197 -10.81 -1.39 10.57
C TRP A 197 -9.87 -2.37 11.28
N ILE A 198 -8.67 -2.58 10.74
CA ILE A 198 -7.63 -3.45 11.32
C ILE A 198 -7.21 -2.93 12.70
N GLU A 199 -6.96 -1.62 12.82
CA GLU A 199 -6.55 -0.98 14.08
C GLU A 199 -7.65 -1.04 15.15
N LYS A 200 -8.94 -0.89 14.79
CA LYS A 200 -10.08 -1.07 15.69
C LYS A 200 -10.19 -2.49 16.26
N LYS A 201 -9.70 -3.49 15.55
CA LYS A 201 -9.59 -4.88 16.04
C LYS A 201 -8.40 -5.11 16.95
N GLY A 202 -7.60 -4.08 17.25
CA GLY A 202 -6.44 -4.14 18.14
C GLY A 202 -5.14 -4.58 17.47
N TYR A 203 -5.10 -4.70 16.14
CA TYR A 203 -3.89 -5.04 15.41
C TYR A 203 -3.13 -3.79 14.98
N LYS A 204 -1.81 -3.93 14.84
CA LYS A 204 -0.94 -2.89 14.31
C LYS A 204 -0.94 -2.91 12.79
N VAL A 205 -0.93 -1.73 12.18
CA VAL A 205 -0.67 -1.53 10.75
C VAL A 205 0.67 -0.83 10.60
N LEU A 206 1.64 -1.52 10.02
CA LEU A 206 3.02 -1.05 9.91
C LEU A 206 3.28 -0.41 8.55
N GLY A 207 3.64 0.87 8.54
CA GLY A 207 4.20 1.53 7.37
C GLY A 207 5.72 1.49 7.43
N VAL A 208 6.38 1.04 6.37
CA VAL A 208 7.82 0.83 6.36
C VAL A 208 8.49 1.42 5.11
N TYR A 209 9.77 1.76 5.24
CA TYR A 209 10.55 2.25 4.10
C TYR A 209 11.03 1.10 3.20
N GLU A 210 11.31 -0.06 3.75
CA GLU A 210 11.65 -1.29 3.05
C GLU A 210 10.80 -2.43 3.61
N PRO A 211 10.04 -3.12 2.76
CA PRO A 211 9.97 -2.98 1.29
C PRO A 211 9.31 -1.67 0.82
N TYR A 212 9.41 -1.38 -0.47
CA TYR A 212 8.75 -0.24 -1.12
C TYR A 212 8.24 -0.62 -2.52
N CYS A 213 7.41 0.22 -3.10
CA CYS A 213 7.05 0.14 -4.51
C CYS A 213 7.37 1.45 -5.25
N VAL A 214 7.56 1.36 -6.56
CA VAL A 214 7.64 2.52 -7.45
C VAL A 214 6.30 2.69 -8.13
N HIS A 215 5.65 3.83 -7.93
CA HIS A 215 4.33 4.13 -8.43
C HIS A 215 4.41 4.97 -9.71
N PHE A 216 3.82 4.48 -10.79
CA PHE A 216 3.81 5.10 -12.10
C PHE A 216 2.48 5.79 -12.37
N ARG A 217 2.14 6.79 -11.57
CA ARG A 217 0.88 7.53 -11.72
C ARG A 217 0.76 8.13 -13.12
N PRO A 218 -0.45 8.15 -13.72
CA PRO A 218 -0.70 8.83 -14.98
C PRO A 218 -0.38 10.33 -14.91
N GLU A 219 0.01 10.95 -16.03
CA GLU A 219 0.38 12.37 -16.04
C GLU A 219 -0.79 13.29 -15.66
N GLU A 220 -2.03 12.87 -15.94
CA GLU A 220 -3.25 13.62 -15.63
C GLU A 220 -3.44 13.84 -14.12
N VAL A 221 -2.83 12.99 -13.27
CA VAL A 221 -2.88 13.17 -11.80
C VAL A 221 -2.12 14.42 -11.35
N TRP A 222 -1.15 14.87 -12.15
CA TRP A 222 -0.31 16.03 -11.85
C TRP A 222 -0.94 17.36 -12.25
N THR A 223 -2.26 17.43 -12.33
CA THR A 223 -2.98 18.67 -12.53
C THR A 223 -3.39 19.31 -11.21
N VAL A 224 -3.50 20.64 -11.18
CA VAL A 224 -3.99 21.37 -10.01
C VAL A 224 -5.38 20.90 -9.60
N GLN A 225 -6.26 20.65 -10.57
CA GLN A 225 -7.62 20.18 -10.30
C GLN A 225 -7.61 18.83 -9.58
N LYS A 226 -6.86 17.84 -10.09
CA LYS A 226 -6.76 16.51 -9.45
C LYS A 226 -6.13 16.58 -8.07
N HIS A 227 -5.13 17.44 -7.90
CA HIS A 227 -4.52 17.65 -6.61
C HIS A 227 -5.52 18.22 -5.58
N VAL A 228 -6.34 19.21 -5.97
CA VAL A 228 -7.40 19.75 -5.11
C VAL A 228 -8.45 18.68 -4.78
N GLU A 229 -8.88 17.86 -5.74
CA GLU A 229 -9.78 16.74 -5.50
C GLU A 229 -9.23 15.76 -4.44
N PHE A 230 -7.97 15.38 -4.56
CA PHE A 230 -7.30 14.52 -3.57
C PHE A 230 -7.19 15.19 -2.21
N MET A 231 -6.77 16.46 -2.15
CA MET A 231 -6.69 17.19 -0.89
C MET A 231 -8.02 17.30 -0.17
N VAL A 232 -9.10 17.62 -0.89
CA VAL A 232 -10.46 17.69 -0.29
C VAL A 232 -10.87 16.34 0.25
N SER A 233 -10.56 15.29 -0.47
CA SER A 233 -10.78 13.92 -0.07
C SER A 233 -9.99 13.59 1.20
N ASP A 234 -8.69 13.89 1.23
CA ASP A 234 -7.79 13.63 2.35
C ASP A 234 -8.15 14.44 3.61
N LEU A 235 -8.60 15.68 3.44
CA LEU A 235 -9.08 16.50 4.55
C LEU A 235 -10.31 15.90 5.23
N LYS A 236 -11.24 15.33 4.48
CA LYS A 236 -12.42 14.64 5.07
C LYS A 236 -12.01 13.48 5.98
N TYR A 237 -10.95 12.75 5.62
CA TYR A 237 -10.41 11.68 6.45
C TYR A 237 -9.60 12.22 7.65
N ALA A 238 -8.83 13.28 7.43
CA ALA A 238 -7.86 13.79 8.39
C ALA A 238 -8.43 14.76 9.41
N VAL A 239 -9.68 15.24 9.23
CA VAL A 239 -10.27 16.31 10.06
C VAL A 239 -10.21 16.02 11.57
N HIS A 240 -10.24 14.75 11.96
CA HIS A 240 -10.15 14.33 13.35
C HIS A 240 -8.75 13.84 13.76
N ARG A 241 -7.73 14.06 12.90
CA ARG A 241 -6.35 13.55 13.07
C ARG A 241 -5.33 14.65 12.80
N PRO A 242 -5.05 15.53 13.78
CA PRO A 242 -4.23 16.74 13.57
C PRO A 242 -2.80 16.42 13.08
N ILE A 243 -2.22 15.30 13.52
CA ILE A 243 -0.88 14.87 13.07
C ILE A 243 -0.90 14.51 11.58
N LEU A 244 -1.98 13.88 11.12
CA LEU A 244 -2.16 13.52 9.72
C LEU A 244 -2.34 14.79 8.84
N LEU A 245 -3.01 15.83 9.35
CA LEU A 245 -3.12 17.11 8.65
C LEU A 245 -1.75 17.75 8.39
N LEU A 246 -0.81 17.66 9.33
CA LEU A 246 0.56 18.15 9.13
C LEU A 246 1.27 17.36 8.04
N SER A 247 1.12 16.02 8.00
CA SER A 247 1.71 15.21 6.94
C SER A 247 1.16 15.58 5.56
N TYR A 248 -0.12 15.91 5.45
CA TYR A 248 -0.73 16.37 4.19
C TYR A 248 -0.24 17.75 3.75
N ALA A 249 0.06 18.66 4.67
CA ALA A 249 0.65 19.94 4.32
C ALA A 249 2.01 19.77 3.63
N PHE A 250 2.86 18.88 4.15
CA PHE A 250 4.14 18.53 3.51
C PHE A 250 3.94 17.82 2.18
N TYR A 251 3.04 16.84 2.12
CA TYR A 251 2.71 16.14 0.89
C TYR A 251 2.25 17.10 -0.21
N SER A 252 1.37 18.05 0.15
CA SER A 252 0.86 19.08 -0.77
C SER A 252 1.96 19.99 -1.31
N ALA A 253 2.95 20.34 -0.48
CA ALA A 253 4.10 21.11 -0.93
C ALA A 253 4.95 20.35 -1.96
N ILE A 254 5.16 19.03 -1.75
CA ILE A 254 5.88 18.16 -2.68
C ILE A 254 5.12 18.04 -4.01
N VAL A 255 3.81 17.78 -3.96
CA VAL A 255 2.98 17.67 -5.16
C VAL A 255 2.91 19.00 -5.90
N GLY A 256 2.74 20.12 -5.19
CA GLY A 256 2.77 21.45 -5.78
C GLY A 256 4.08 21.74 -6.52
N TYR A 257 5.21 21.37 -5.91
CA TYR A 257 6.51 21.46 -6.56
C TYR A 257 6.58 20.61 -7.84
N GLN A 258 6.07 19.37 -7.80
CA GLN A 258 6.03 18.49 -8.97
C GLN A 258 5.17 19.06 -10.11
N ILE A 259 3.99 19.58 -9.79
CA ILE A 259 3.11 20.22 -10.77
C ILE A 259 3.83 21.40 -11.44
N LEU A 260 4.58 22.18 -10.67
CA LEU A 260 5.34 23.32 -11.20
C LEU A 260 6.55 22.87 -12.05
N ALA A 261 7.23 21.80 -11.63
CA ALA A 261 8.41 21.28 -12.30
C ALA A 261 8.07 20.51 -13.60
N SER A 262 6.88 19.90 -13.66
CA SER A 262 6.42 19.12 -14.81
C SER A 262 5.73 19.95 -15.90
N LYS A 263 5.58 21.29 -15.70
CA LYS A 263 5.07 22.15 -16.78
C LYS A 263 5.93 21.96 -18.05
N PRO A 264 5.34 21.68 -19.21
CA PRO A 264 6.08 21.56 -20.45
C PRO A 264 6.84 22.86 -20.67
N LYS A 265 8.15 22.78 -20.91
CA LYS A 265 8.93 23.91 -21.41
C LYS A 265 8.23 24.39 -22.67
N GLY A 266 7.67 25.60 -22.64
CA GLY A 266 6.91 26.18 -23.73
C GLY A 266 7.67 26.05 -25.06
N PRO A 267 7.00 26.14 -26.21
CA PRO A 267 7.57 25.88 -27.56
C PRO A 267 8.69 26.83 -27.99
N ASN A 268 9.19 27.71 -27.13
CA ASN A 268 10.21 28.72 -27.44
C ASN A 268 11.61 28.34 -26.94
N GLY A 269 12.03 27.09 -27.14
CA GLY A 269 13.44 26.67 -27.06
C GLY A 269 14.04 26.50 -28.47
N GLY A 270 13.90 27.50 -29.29
CA GLY A 270 14.51 27.54 -30.64
C GLY A 270 16.02 27.33 -30.52
N SER A 271 16.50 26.16 -30.96
CA SER A 271 17.88 25.89 -31.29
C SER A 271 18.45 26.97 -32.17
N LYS A 272 19.18 27.93 -31.62
CA LYS A 272 20.15 28.68 -32.41
C LYS A 272 21.32 27.75 -32.69
N LYS A 273 21.25 27.04 -33.84
CA LYS A 273 22.45 26.50 -34.46
C LYS A 273 23.35 27.68 -34.84
N LYS A 274 24.54 27.72 -34.33
CA LYS A 274 25.74 28.26 -34.97
C LYS A 274 26.75 27.15 -35.13
#